data_e6f8abbbe75b000e2fe42f2bb571180d
#
_entry.id   e6f8abbbe75b000e2fe42f2bb571180d
#
_cell.length_a   1.000
_cell.length_b   1.000
_cell.length_c   1.000
_cell.angle_alpha   90.00
_cell.angle_beta   90.00
_cell.angle_gamma   90.00
#
_symmetry.space_group_name_H-M   'P 1'
#
loop_
_entity.id
_entity.type
_entity.pdbx_description
1 polymer ?
#
loop_
_entity_poly.entity_id
_entity_poly.type
_entity_poly.pdbx_seq_one_letter_code
_entity_poly.pdbx_strand_id
1 'polypeptide(L)'
;MSRSEKRTRDFWILCDGRIFGEGIDLKEDSLIGAIIVGTGIPQICREREILKQYYDGRNEDGFAYAYRYPGMNKVLQSAGRVIRTAQDRGVVLLLDERFAKSEYRKMFPREWEKCEYCSRSNVADKLGRFWELSEYEH
;
A
#
# COMPACT_ATOMS: atom_id res chain seq x y z
N MET A 1 -7.20 22.10 30.38
CA MET A 1 -6.19 21.83 29.34
C MET A 1 -6.76 20.81 28.37
N SER A 2 -7.30 21.29 27.27
CA SER A 2 -7.87 20.44 26.24
C SER A 2 -6.73 19.85 25.42
N ARG A 3 -6.46 18.54 25.57
CA ARG A 3 -5.69 17.76 24.60
C ARG A 3 -6.56 17.69 23.34
N SER A 4 -6.21 18.45 22.34
CA SER A 4 -6.71 18.26 21.00
C SER A 4 -6.28 16.86 20.56
N GLU A 5 -7.18 15.89 20.70
CA GLU A 5 -7.11 14.65 19.96
C GLU A 5 -7.11 14.99 18.48
N LYS A 6 -5.92 15.02 17.89
CA LYS A 6 -5.81 14.90 16.44
C LYS A 6 -6.53 13.60 16.08
N ARG A 7 -7.78 13.70 15.64
CA ARG A 7 -8.45 12.64 14.94
C ARG A 7 -7.55 12.29 13.75
N THR A 8 -6.73 11.29 13.93
CA THR A 8 -6.16 10.55 12.82
C THR A 8 -7.36 10.04 12.06
N ARG A 9 -7.69 10.67 10.94
CA ARG A 9 -8.71 10.14 10.05
C ARG A 9 -8.17 8.81 9.61
N ASP A 10 -8.81 7.75 10.06
CA ASP A 10 -8.50 6.38 9.66
C ASP A 10 -8.75 6.29 8.16
N PHE A 11 -7.73 6.61 7.39
CA PHE A 11 -7.76 6.59 5.95
C PHE A 11 -7.30 5.21 5.49
N TRP A 12 -8.23 4.44 4.97
CA TRP A 12 -8.01 3.08 4.55
C TRP A 12 -8.22 2.99 3.04
N ILE A 13 -7.28 2.43 2.36
CA ILE A 13 -7.40 2.11 0.93
C ILE A 13 -7.48 0.60 0.79
N LEU A 14 -8.59 0.14 0.25
CA LEU A 14 -8.80 -1.25 -0.12
C LEU A 14 -8.32 -1.45 -1.55
N CYS A 15 -7.27 -2.21 -1.73
CA CYS A 15 -6.78 -2.59 -3.04
C CYS A 15 -7.19 -4.03 -3.32
N ASP A 16 -8.01 -4.21 -4.34
CA ASP A 16 -8.32 -5.50 -4.94
C ASP A 16 -7.28 -5.74 -6.04
N GLY A 17 -6.58 -6.85 -6.00
CA GLY A 17 -5.52 -7.12 -6.97
C GLY A 17 -5.61 -8.51 -7.55
N ARG A 18 -5.73 -8.57 -8.86
CA ARG A 18 -5.35 -9.73 -9.66
C ARG A 18 -4.00 -9.39 -10.27
N ILE A 19 -2.94 -10.01 -9.79
CA ILE A 19 -1.61 -9.77 -10.33
C ILE A 19 -1.26 -10.92 -11.29
N PHE A 20 -0.88 -10.53 -12.52
CA PHE A 20 -0.13 -11.42 -13.39
C PHE A 20 1.35 -11.33 -12.97
N GLY A 21 1.83 -12.30 -12.21
CA GLY A 21 3.21 -12.39 -11.78
C GLY A 21 3.65 -13.83 -11.67
N GLU A 22 4.78 -14.15 -12.27
CA GLU A 22 5.43 -15.46 -12.11
C GLU A 22 5.85 -15.62 -10.65
N GLY A 23 5.25 -16.60 -9.96
CA GLY A 23 5.35 -16.75 -8.53
C GLY A 23 6.19 -17.90 -8.05
N ILE A 24 6.65 -17.81 -6.83
CA ILE A 24 7.24 -18.90 -6.05
C ILE A 24 6.09 -19.71 -5.45
N ASP A 25 6.08 -21.01 -5.73
CA ASP A 25 5.12 -21.99 -5.24
C ASP A 25 5.26 -22.16 -3.70
N LEU A 26 4.38 -21.52 -2.95
CA LEU A 26 4.13 -21.84 -1.56
C LEU A 26 2.73 -22.46 -1.48
N LYS A 27 2.69 -23.76 -1.64
CA LYS A 27 1.48 -24.54 -1.38
C LYS A 27 1.13 -24.39 0.10
N GLU A 28 -0.11 -24.05 0.38
CA GLU A 28 -0.86 -24.22 1.62
C GLU A 28 -1.00 -23.06 2.61
N ASP A 29 -0.21 -21.97 2.56
CA ASP A 29 -0.46 -20.79 3.40
C ASP A 29 -0.75 -19.57 2.55
N SER A 30 -1.92 -19.53 1.92
CA SER A 30 -2.37 -18.35 1.17
C SER A 30 -2.73 -17.24 2.16
N LEU A 31 -1.92 -16.20 2.22
CA LEU A 31 -2.30 -14.95 2.85
C LEU A 31 -3.50 -14.37 2.06
N ILE A 32 -4.64 -14.29 2.71
CA ILE A 32 -5.86 -13.72 2.09
C ILE A 32 -5.94 -12.21 2.23
N GLY A 33 -5.11 -11.61 3.07
CA GLY A 33 -5.08 -10.18 3.26
C GLY A 33 -3.83 -9.68 3.98
N ALA A 34 -3.53 -8.41 3.79
CA ALA A 34 -2.50 -7.69 4.52
C ALA A 34 -2.99 -6.31 4.91
N ILE A 35 -2.56 -5.86 6.08
CA ILE A 35 -2.77 -4.50 6.55
C ILE A 35 -1.39 -3.84 6.62
N ILE A 36 -1.18 -2.80 5.82
CA ILE A 36 0.07 -2.06 5.76
C ILE A 36 -0.13 -0.71 6.42
N VAL A 37 0.54 -0.50 7.54
CA VAL A 37 0.46 0.74 8.31
C VAL A 37 1.67 1.60 8.00
N GLY A 38 1.42 2.81 7.50
CA GLY A 38 2.47 3.74 7.11
C GLY A 38 3.02 3.49 5.70
N THR A 39 3.84 4.41 5.24
CA THR A 39 4.38 4.43 3.87
C THR A 39 5.75 3.74 3.74
N GLY A 40 6.18 3.04 4.77
CA GLY A 40 7.44 2.30 4.76
C GLY A 40 8.70 3.18 4.68
N ILE A 41 8.58 4.49 4.88
CA ILE A 41 9.70 5.43 4.79
C ILE A 41 10.81 4.98 5.76
N PRO A 42 12.04 4.77 5.26
CA PRO A 42 13.16 4.39 6.11
C PRO A 42 13.54 5.51 7.08
N GLN A 43 14.22 5.14 8.15
CA GLN A 43 14.73 6.11 9.10
C GLN A 43 15.71 7.08 8.45
N ILE A 44 15.72 8.31 8.95
CA ILE A 44 16.68 9.33 8.56
C ILE A 44 18.07 8.86 8.97
N CYS A 45 19.00 8.85 8.00
CA CYS A 45 20.39 8.53 8.23
C CYS A 45 21.27 9.38 7.32
N ARG A 46 22.54 9.44 7.64
CA ARG A 46 23.51 10.30 6.92
C ARG A 46 23.59 9.96 5.44
N GLU A 47 23.62 8.69 5.11
CA GLU A 47 23.74 8.20 3.74
C GLU A 47 22.54 8.63 2.89
N ARG A 48 21.35 8.57 3.46
CA ARG A 48 20.11 8.99 2.79
C ARG A 48 20.03 10.50 2.63
N GLU A 49 20.51 11.25 3.60
CA GLU A 49 20.59 12.72 3.50
C GLU A 49 21.57 13.16 2.42
N ILE A 50 22.71 12.47 2.27
CA ILE A 50 23.66 12.71 1.18
C ILE A 50 22.99 12.43 -0.17
N LEU A 51 22.29 11.31 -0.28
CA LEU A 51 21.55 10.94 -1.50
C LEU A 51 20.48 11.98 -1.84
N LYS A 52 19.72 12.42 -0.84
CA LYS A 52 18.71 13.47 -0.99
C LYS A 52 19.34 14.75 -1.53
N GLN A 53 20.42 15.24 -0.90
CA GLN A 53 21.12 16.46 -1.33
C GLN A 53 21.69 16.35 -2.73
N TYR A 54 22.17 15.17 -3.11
CA TYR A 54 22.68 14.92 -4.47
C TYR A 54 21.60 15.14 -5.53
N TYR A 55 20.39 14.58 -5.32
CA TYR A 55 19.29 14.74 -6.25
C TYR A 55 18.68 16.14 -6.20
N ASP A 56 18.57 16.76 -5.02
CA ASP A 56 18.11 18.15 -4.88
C ASP A 56 19.03 19.11 -5.65
N GLY A 57 20.34 18.87 -5.63
CA GLY A 57 21.32 19.66 -6.38
C GLY A 57 21.20 19.52 -7.90
N ARG A 58 20.49 18.52 -8.38
CA ARG A 58 20.18 18.27 -9.80
C ARG A 58 18.80 18.75 -10.23
N ASN A 59 18.09 19.47 -9.36
CA ASN A 59 16.69 19.86 -9.53
C ASN A 59 15.73 18.67 -9.65
N GLU A 60 16.06 17.57 -8.99
CA GLU A 60 15.21 16.38 -8.87
C GLU A 60 14.62 16.30 -7.44
N ASP A 61 13.60 15.46 -7.24
CA ASP A 61 13.00 15.27 -5.91
C ASP A 61 13.87 14.36 -5.05
N GLY A 62 14.83 14.93 -4.31
CA GLY A 62 15.75 14.18 -3.46
C GLY A 62 15.04 13.38 -2.36
N PHE A 63 13.93 13.89 -1.83
CA PHE A 63 13.13 13.15 -0.86
C PHE A 63 12.51 11.89 -1.48
N ALA A 64 12.02 11.99 -2.70
CA ALA A 64 11.46 10.83 -3.40
C ALA A 64 12.51 9.73 -3.55
N TYR A 65 13.69 10.05 -4.04
CA TYR A 65 14.76 9.06 -4.24
C TYR A 65 15.31 8.46 -2.95
N ALA A 66 15.52 9.29 -1.94
CA ALA A 66 16.10 8.83 -0.68
C ALA A 66 15.11 8.09 0.24
N TYR A 67 13.83 8.45 0.18
CA TYR A 67 12.84 8.01 1.17
C TYR A 67 11.56 7.44 0.57
N ARG A 68 10.88 8.19 -0.32
CA ARG A 68 9.55 7.80 -0.82
C ARG A 68 9.59 6.53 -1.66
N TYR A 69 10.46 6.45 -2.63
CA TYR A 69 10.59 5.28 -3.50
C TYR A 69 11.03 4.03 -2.75
N PRO A 70 12.08 4.07 -1.91
CA PRO A 70 12.44 2.91 -1.09
C PRO A 70 11.32 2.47 -0.14
N GLY A 71 10.59 3.41 0.45
CA GLY A 71 9.45 3.11 1.29
C GLY A 71 8.33 2.42 0.52
N MET A 72 7.96 2.97 -0.62
CA MET A 72 6.91 2.39 -1.47
C MET A 72 7.28 1.02 -2.02
N ASN A 73 8.56 0.78 -2.33
CA ASN A 73 9.03 -0.55 -2.71
C ASN A 73 8.77 -1.59 -1.63
N LYS A 74 8.96 -1.26 -0.36
CA LYS A 74 8.64 -2.15 0.75
C LYS A 74 7.14 -2.42 0.86
N VAL A 75 6.32 -1.39 0.66
CA VAL A 75 4.86 -1.54 0.63
C VAL A 75 4.44 -2.49 -0.48
N LEU A 76 4.94 -2.31 -1.69
CA LEU A 76 4.63 -3.16 -2.84
C LEU A 76 5.12 -4.60 -2.65
N GLN A 77 6.30 -4.81 -2.08
CA GLN A 77 6.81 -6.14 -1.75
C GLN A 77 5.91 -6.85 -0.72
N SER A 78 5.45 -6.14 0.29
CA SER A 78 4.54 -6.68 1.30
C SER A 78 3.18 -7.04 0.70
N ALA A 79 2.63 -6.18 -0.13
CA ALA A 79 1.38 -6.43 -0.85
C ALA A 79 1.49 -7.63 -1.81
N GLY A 80 2.61 -7.78 -2.50
CA GLY A 80 2.89 -8.87 -3.42
C GLY A 80 2.97 -10.26 -2.76
N ARG A 81 3.04 -10.34 -1.44
CA ARG A 81 2.94 -11.60 -0.71
C ARG A 81 1.53 -12.13 -0.58
N VAL A 82 0.53 -11.26 -0.69
CA VAL A 82 -0.89 -11.63 -0.61
C VAL A 82 -1.36 -12.23 -1.93
N ILE A 83 -0.99 -11.61 -3.04
CA ILE A 83 -1.42 -12.00 -4.38
C ILE A 83 -0.17 -12.32 -5.21
N ARG A 84 0.00 -13.58 -5.53
CA ARG A 84 1.20 -14.11 -6.20
C ARG A 84 0.93 -14.63 -7.60
N THR A 85 -0.27 -15.14 -7.82
CA THR A 85 -0.69 -15.74 -9.10
C THR A 85 -1.95 -15.08 -9.63
N ALA A 86 -2.28 -15.32 -10.88
CA ALA A 86 -3.52 -14.82 -11.49
C ALA A 86 -4.79 -15.42 -10.84
N GLN A 87 -4.66 -16.55 -10.15
CA GLN A 87 -5.75 -17.21 -9.45
C GLN A 87 -5.87 -16.77 -7.99
N ASP A 88 -4.83 -16.13 -7.45
CA ASP A 88 -4.86 -15.66 -6.07
C ASP A 88 -5.83 -14.49 -5.95
N ARG A 89 -6.55 -14.50 -4.83
CA ARG A 89 -7.46 -13.46 -4.46
C ARG A 89 -7.16 -13.00 -3.05
N GLY A 90 -7.04 -11.71 -2.87
CA GLY A 90 -6.71 -11.16 -1.57
C GLY A 90 -6.99 -9.68 -1.47
N VAL A 91 -6.86 -9.16 -0.28
CA VAL A 91 -7.11 -7.76 0.07
C VAL A 91 -5.88 -7.15 0.68
N VAL A 92 -5.55 -5.95 0.26
CA VAL A 92 -4.51 -5.12 0.87
C VAL A 92 -5.15 -3.84 1.38
N LEU A 93 -5.02 -3.60 2.69
CA LEU A 93 -5.44 -2.36 3.32
C LEU A 93 -4.23 -1.47 3.59
N LEU A 94 -4.26 -0.27 3.02
CA LEU A 94 -3.21 0.73 3.22
C LEU A 94 -3.71 1.79 4.21
N LEU A 95 -3.08 1.87 5.38
CA LEU A 95 -3.48 2.73 6.49
C LEU A 95 -2.49 3.89 6.64
N ASP A 96 -2.61 4.88 5.82
CA ASP A 96 -1.91 6.16 5.94
C ASP A 96 -2.53 7.17 4.97
N GLU A 97 -2.81 8.37 5.43
CA GLU A 97 -3.38 9.44 4.59
C GLU A 97 -2.48 9.85 3.42
N ARG A 98 -1.16 9.61 3.53
CA ARG A 98 -0.21 9.92 2.47
C ARG A 98 -0.46 9.11 1.21
N PHE A 99 -1.02 7.91 1.30
CA PHE A 99 -1.38 7.11 0.13
C PHE A 99 -2.43 7.77 -0.75
N ALA A 100 -3.22 8.72 -0.21
CA ALA A 100 -4.17 9.50 -0.99
C ALA A 100 -3.52 10.60 -1.85
N LYS A 101 -2.30 11.01 -1.51
CA LYS A 101 -1.59 12.07 -2.21
C LYS A 101 -1.15 11.61 -3.60
N SER A 102 -1.18 12.53 -4.56
CA SER A 102 -0.86 12.23 -5.96
C SER A 102 0.54 11.65 -6.15
N GLU A 103 1.53 12.11 -5.37
CA GLU A 103 2.90 11.61 -5.43
C GLU A 103 3.02 10.13 -5.02
N TYR A 104 2.15 9.63 -4.15
CA TYR A 104 2.06 8.20 -3.80
C TYR A 104 1.20 7.42 -4.78
N ARG A 105 0.07 8.00 -5.21
CA ARG A 105 -0.85 7.36 -6.18
C ARG A 105 -0.17 7.04 -7.50
N LYS A 106 0.74 7.88 -7.96
CA LYS A 106 1.55 7.65 -9.17
C LYS A 106 2.43 6.40 -9.11
N MET A 107 2.77 5.94 -7.90
CA MET A 107 3.59 4.75 -7.69
C MET A 107 2.77 3.48 -7.52
N PHE A 108 1.44 3.58 -7.50
CA PHE A 108 0.58 2.42 -7.40
C PHE A 108 0.69 1.57 -8.67
N PRO A 109 0.74 0.24 -8.54
CA PRO A 109 0.70 -0.62 -9.69
C PRO A 109 -0.65 -0.49 -10.40
N ARG A 110 -0.69 -0.88 -11.66
CA ARG A 110 -1.89 -0.79 -12.50
C ARG A 110 -3.09 -1.54 -11.90
N GLU A 111 -2.82 -2.63 -11.22
CA GLU A 111 -3.82 -3.47 -10.56
C GLU A 111 -4.57 -2.73 -9.45
N TRP A 112 -3.97 -1.67 -8.90
CA TRP A 112 -4.56 -0.84 -7.85
C TRP A 112 -5.33 0.38 -8.38
N GLU A 113 -5.54 0.51 -9.69
CA GLU A 113 -6.32 1.62 -10.26
C GLU A 113 -7.74 1.67 -9.73
N LYS A 114 -8.32 0.52 -9.39
CA LYS A 114 -9.68 0.38 -8.84
C LYS A 114 -9.74 0.33 -7.31
N CYS A 115 -8.69 0.75 -6.62
CA CYS A 115 -8.70 0.76 -5.17
C CYS A 115 -9.79 1.70 -4.62
N GLU A 116 -10.39 1.31 -3.52
CA GLU A 116 -11.46 2.05 -2.87
C GLU A 116 -11.01 2.70 -1.57
N TYR A 117 -11.52 3.90 -1.31
CA TYR A 117 -11.34 4.54 -0.02
C TYR A 117 -12.32 3.95 0.99
N CYS A 118 -11.81 3.60 2.17
CA CYS A 118 -12.58 3.07 3.25
C CYS A 118 -12.37 3.90 4.51
N SER A 119 -13.36 3.84 5.38
CA SER A 119 -13.30 4.35 6.74
C SER A 119 -13.46 3.19 7.72
N ARG A 120 -13.14 3.43 8.97
CA ARG A 120 -13.38 2.46 10.04
C ARG A 120 -14.84 1.98 10.10
N SER A 121 -15.78 2.86 9.72
CA SER A 121 -17.22 2.56 9.76
C SER A 121 -17.71 1.66 8.62
N ASN A 122 -17.00 1.63 7.48
CA ASN A 122 -17.47 0.91 6.28
C ASN A 122 -16.52 -0.17 5.75
N VAL A 123 -15.33 -0.30 6.32
CA VAL A 123 -14.33 -1.28 5.84
C VAL A 123 -14.85 -2.72 5.95
N ALA A 124 -15.53 -3.06 7.04
CA ALA A 124 -16.07 -4.39 7.23
C ALA A 124 -17.12 -4.75 6.16
N ASP A 125 -18.02 -3.82 5.84
CA ASP A 125 -19.04 -4.02 4.80
C ASP A 125 -18.40 -4.18 3.42
N LYS A 126 -17.37 -3.40 3.12
CA LYS A 126 -16.64 -3.51 1.85
C LYS A 126 -15.88 -4.82 1.73
N LEU A 127 -15.24 -5.28 2.80
CA LEU A 127 -14.61 -6.59 2.86
C LEU A 127 -15.61 -7.73 2.68
N GLY A 128 -16.76 -7.64 3.35
CA GLY A 128 -17.85 -8.62 3.19
C GLY A 128 -18.29 -8.72 1.73
N ARG A 129 -18.60 -7.61 1.07
CA ARG A 129 -18.99 -7.60 -0.35
C ARG A 129 -17.90 -8.17 -1.26
N PHE A 130 -16.63 -7.86 -1.00
CA PHE A 130 -15.53 -8.40 -1.78
C PHE A 130 -15.47 -9.92 -1.72
N TRP A 131 -15.65 -10.51 -0.54
CA TRP A 131 -15.64 -11.95 -0.37
C TRP A 131 -16.92 -12.64 -0.85
N GLU A 132 -18.09 -12.05 -0.65
CA GLU A 132 -19.38 -12.57 -1.14
C GLU A 132 -19.42 -12.65 -2.67
N LEU A 133 -18.97 -11.62 -3.38
CA LEU A 133 -18.90 -11.62 -4.84
C LEU A 133 -18.01 -12.74 -5.40
N SER A 134 -17.13 -13.31 -4.54
CA SER A 134 -16.25 -14.40 -4.95
C SER A 134 -16.91 -15.77 -4.97
N GLU A 135 -17.96 -15.95 -4.19
CA GLU A 135 -18.68 -17.23 -4.11
C GLU A 135 -19.58 -17.48 -5.33
N TYR A 136 -19.93 -16.42 -6.07
CA TYR A 136 -20.79 -16.51 -7.25
C TYR A 136 -20.05 -16.66 -8.58
N GLU A 137 -18.72 -16.58 -8.61
CA GLU A 137 -17.89 -16.74 -9.81
C GLU A 137 -17.30 -18.15 -10.00
N HIS A 138 -17.78 -19.13 -9.24
CA HIS A 138 -17.38 -20.54 -9.38
C HIS A 138 -18.48 -21.41 -9.96
#